data_63caa559f51ce55c751df50914cd5790
#
_entry.id   63caa559f51ce55c751df50914cd5790
#
_cell.length_a   1.000
_cell.length_b   1.000
_cell.length_c   1.000
_cell.angle_alpha   90.00
_cell.angle_beta   90.00
_cell.angle_gamma   90.00
#
_symmetry.space_group_name_H-M   'P 1'
#
loop_
_entity.id
_entity.type
_entity.pdbx_description
1 polymer ?
#
loop_
_entity_poly.entity_id
_entity_poly.type
_entity_poly.pdbx_seq_one_letter_code
_entity_poly.pdbx_strand_id
1 'polypeptide(L)'
;MKYLMQVRFNGADAVIHELPADEQMRITAEFQAIRKTPGVLDGNQLEAVATAKTVRVNDGETLVSDGPTVADGAELNGYYVYDAPDLDAAIAFASRIPVARMGGTVEVRALMER
;
A
#
# COMPACT_ATOMS: atom_id res chain seq x y z
N MET A 1 -5.10 13.54 13.15
CA MET A 1 -3.75 13.05 12.81
C MET A 1 -3.77 12.36 11.46
N LYS A 2 -2.73 12.54 10.70
CA LYS A 2 -2.57 11.87 9.40
C LYS A 2 -1.74 10.61 9.56
N TYR A 3 -2.16 9.56 8.88
CA TYR A 3 -1.49 8.26 8.90
C TYR A 3 -1.18 7.82 7.50
N LEU A 4 -0.01 7.20 7.33
CA LEU A 4 0.36 6.51 6.11
C LEU A 4 -0.01 5.04 6.25
N MET A 5 -0.81 4.54 5.31
CA MET A 5 -1.16 3.13 5.21
C MET A 5 -0.34 2.53 4.08
N GLN A 6 0.61 1.65 4.39
CA GLN A 6 1.40 0.96 3.38
C GLN A 6 0.79 -0.42 3.14
N VAL A 7 0.35 -0.66 1.91
CA VAL A 7 -0.33 -1.90 1.52
C VAL A 7 0.71 -2.84 0.92
N ARG A 8 0.93 -3.99 1.57
CA ARG A 8 1.96 -4.95 1.18
C ARG A 8 1.38 -6.33 0.94
N PHE A 9 1.68 -6.90 -0.22
CA PHE A 9 1.22 -8.24 -0.57
C PHE A 9 2.08 -8.79 -1.72
N ASN A 10 2.76 -9.90 -1.48
CA ASN A 10 3.56 -10.56 -2.51
C ASN A 10 2.67 -11.18 -3.58
N GLY A 11 2.94 -10.89 -4.84
CA GLY A 11 2.22 -11.48 -5.95
C GLY A 11 0.74 -11.09 -6.01
N ALA A 12 0.40 -9.89 -5.57
CA ALA A 12 -0.98 -9.41 -5.49
C ALA A 12 -1.75 -9.59 -6.81
N ASP A 13 -1.14 -9.23 -7.92
CA ASP A 13 -1.80 -9.31 -9.23
C ASP A 13 -2.17 -10.74 -9.59
N ALA A 14 -1.24 -11.69 -9.38
CA ALA A 14 -1.50 -13.10 -9.66
C ALA A 14 -2.61 -13.65 -8.77
N VAL A 15 -2.60 -13.34 -7.49
CA VAL A 15 -3.62 -13.82 -6.56
C VAL A 15 -5.00 -13.28 -6.95
N ILE A 16 -5.09 -12.00 -7.25
CA ILE A 16 -6.36 -11.38 -7.63
C ILE A 16 -6.88 -11.94 -8.95
N HIS A 17 -6.01 -12.14 -9.95
CA HIS A 17 -6.40 -12.69 -11.25
C HIS A 17 -6.92 -14.14 -11.18
N GLU A 18 -6.50 -14.90 -10.18
CA GLU A 18 -6.96 -16.28 -9.97
C GLU A 18 -8.31 -16.37 -9.28
N LEU A 19 -8.81 -15.25 -8.75
CA LEU A 19 -10.12 -15.23 -8.11
C LEU A 19 -11.24 -15.28 -9.14
N PRO A 20 -12.43 -15.82 -8.77
CA PRO A 20 -13.61 -15.73 -9.63
C PRO A 20 -13.93 -14.29 -10.01
N ALA A 21 -14.52 -14.08 -11.19
CA ALA A 21 -14.78 -12.75 -11.72
C ALA A 21 -15.64 -11.88 -10.79
N ASP A 22 -16.62 -12.47 -10.11
CA ASP A 22 -17.47 -11.75 -9.16
C ASP A 22 -16.68 -11.29 -7.91
N GLU A 23 -15.72 -12.09 -7.46
CA GLU A 23 -14.81 -11.71 -6.37
C GLU A 23 -13.90 -10.55 -6.79
N GLN A 24 -13.35 -10.60 -8.01
CA GLN A 24 -12.52 -9.52 -8.55
C GLN A 24 -13.31 -8.21 -8.61
N MET A 25 -14.55 -8.26 -9.06
CA MET A 25 -15.43 -7.10 -9.11
C MET A 25 -15.71 -6.54 -7.72
N ARG A 26 -15.92 -7.42 -6.75
CA ARG A 26 -16.16 -7.00 -5.36
C ARG A 26 -14.94 -6.28 -4.78
N ILE A 27 -13.75 -6.82 -4.98
CA ILE A 27 -12.51 -6.22 -4.51
C ILE A 27 -12.29 -4.85 -5.15
N THR A 28 -12.51 -4.74 -6.45
CA THR A 28 -12.41 -3.47 -7.17
C THR A 28 -13.37 -2.44 -6.60
N ALA A 29 -14.63 -2.84 -6.35
CA ALA A 29 -15.63 -1.96 -5.75
C ALA A 29 -15.24 -1.51 -4.34
N GLU A 30 -14.65 -2.41 -3.54
CA GLU A 30 -14.17 -2.08 -2.20
C GLU A 30 -13.03 -1.05 -2.25
N PHE A 31 -12.07 -1.19 -3.16
CA PHE A 31 -11.00 -0.20 -3.34
C PHE A 31 -11.54 1.15 -3.77
N GLN A 32 -12.53 1.16 -4.67
CA GLN A 32 -13.18 2.40 -5.08
C GLN A 32 -13.91 3.08 -3.92
N ALA A 33 -14.59 2.30 -3.08
CA ALA A 33 -15.27 2.81 -1.89
C ALA A 33 -14.29 3.39 -0.88
N ILE A 34 -13.14 2.77 -0.70
CA ILE A 34 -12.07 3.26 0.18
C ILE A 34 -11.59 4.63 -0.28
N ARG A 35 -11.33 4.80 -1.58
CA ARG A 35 -10.87 6.09 -2.13
C ARG A 35 -11.87 7.22 -1.89
N LYS A 36 -13.16 6.91 -1.78
CA LYS A 36 -14.23 7.89 -1.56
C LYS A 36 -14.55 8.08 -0.08
N THR A 37 -13.88 7.34 0.81
CA THR A 37 -14.13 7.44 2.25
C THR A 37 -13.67 8.82 2.76
N PRO A 38 -14.52 9.54 3.53
CA PRO A 38 -14.09 10.80 4.15
C PRO A 38 -12.86 10.60 5.02
N GLY A 39 -11.88 11.48 4.89
CA GLY A 39 -10.60 11.38 5.57
C GLY A 39 -9.47 10.85 4.70
N VAL A 40 -9.78 10.19 3.60
CA VAL A 40 -8.75 9.77 2.64
C VAL A 40 -8.27 10.98 1.86
N LEU A 41 -7.03 11.38 2.10
CA LEU A 41 -6.43 12.57 1.51
C LEU A 41 -5.68 12.25 0.21
N ASP A 42 -5.13 11.04 0.11
CA ASP A 42 -4.38 10.60 -1.05
C ASP A 42 -4.34 9.07 -1.04
N GLY A 43 -4.13 8.48 -2.21
CA GLY A 43 -3.97 7.04 -2.34
C GLY A 43 -3.62 6.69 -3.76
N ASN A 44 -2.61 5.82 -3.93
CA ASN A 44 -2.15 5.39 -5.23
C ASN A 44 -1.68 3.93 -5.20
N GLN A 45 -1.94 3.25 -6.30
CA GLN A 45 -1.35 1.94 -6.57
C GLN A 45 -0.01 2.15 -7.25
N LEU A 46 1.00 1.38 -6.86
CA LEU A 46 2.32 1.43 -7.47
C LEU A 46 2.40 0.47 -8.65
N GLU A 47 3.27 0.80 -9.61
CA GLU A 47 3.63 -0.11 -10.69
C GLU A 47 4.34 -1.35 -10.13
N ALA A 48 4.50 -2.38 -10.97
CA ALA A 48 5.11 -3.65 -10.57
C ALA A 48 6.47 -3.43 -9.89
N VAL A 49 6.74 -4.21 -8.86
CA VAL A 49 7.97 -4.10 -8.06
C VAL A 49 9.24 -4.22 -8.91
N ALA A 50 9.18 -5.00 -10.01
CA ALA A 50 10.31 -5.15 -10.92
C ALA A 50 10.73 -3.84 -11.60
N THR A 51 9.84 -2.84 -11.64
CA THR A 51 10.15 -1.53 -12.22
C THR A 51 10.87 -0.59 -11.24
N ALA A 52 11.00 -1.01 -9.98
CA ALA A 52 11.62 -0.17 -8.95
C ALA A 52 13.09 0.08 -9.26
N LYS A 53 13.56 1.24 -8.82
CA LYS A 53 14.99 1.61 -8.84
C LYS A 53 15.40 1.96 -7.42
N THR A 54 16.55 1.48 -7.00
CA THR A 54 17.12 1.83 -5.71
C THR A 54 18.28 2.77 -5.93
N VAL A 55 18.27 3.90 -5.26
CA VAL A 55 19.30 4.95 -5.41
C VAL A 55 20.06 5.10 -4.11
N ARG A 56 21.39 5.07 -4.20
CA ARG A 56 22.29 5.37 -3.09
C ARG A 56 23.28 6.44 -3.53
N VAL A 57 23.76 7.21 -2.59
CA VAL A 57 24.84 8.16 -2.84
C VAL A 57 26.01 7.76 -1.94
N ASN A 58 27.18 7.50 -2.54
CA ASN A 58 28.37 7.11 -1.83
C ASN A 58 29.53 7.99 -2.31
N ASP A 59 30.21 8.69 -1.38
CA ASP A 59 31.30 9.62 -1.68
C ASP A 59 30.92 10.62 -2.79
N GLY A 60 29.71 11.13 -2.76
CA GLY A 60 29.22 12.10 -3.75
C GLY A 60 28.79 11.48 -5.08
N GLU A 61 28.90 10.17 -5.23
CA GLU A 61 28.54 9.45 -6.45
C GLU A 61 27.15 8.82 -6.32
N THR A 62 26.30 9.04 -7.31
CA THR A 62 24.96 8.44 -7.36
C THR A 62 25.05 7.02 -7.93
N LEU A 63 24.60 6.06 -7.15
CA LEU A 63 24.55 4.65 -7.54
C LEU A 63 23.09 4.23 -7.69
N VAL A 64 22.75 3.64 -8.83
CA VAL A 64 21.38 3.19 -9.13
C VAL A 64 21.43 1.69 -9.38
N SER A 65 20.57 0.95 -8.67
CA SER A 65 20.39 -0.48 -8.92
C SER A 65 18.96 -0.79 -9.27
N ASP A 66 18.73 -1.82 -10.06
CA ASP A 66 17.41 -2.28 -10.44
C ASP A 66 16.76 -3.04 -9.30
N GLY A 67 15.45 -2.86 -9.15
CA GLY A 67 14.67 -3.57 -8.15
C GLY A 67 14.53 -2.82 -6.84
N PRO A 68 13.76 -3.39 -5.91
CA PRO A 68 13.51 -2.78 -4.60
C PRO A 68 14.72 -2.90 -3.68
N THR A 69 14.78 -2.04 -2.66
CA THR A 69 15.84 -2.04 -1.66
C THR A 69 15.90 -3.36 -0.89
N VAL A 70 14.73 -3.93 -0.58
CA VAL A 70 14.60 -5.21 0.13
C VAL A 70 13.94 -6.21 -0.81
N ALA A 71 14.69 -7.24 -1.20
CA ALA A 71 14.21 -8.23 -2.15
C ALA A 71 13.27 -9.27 -1.54
N ASP A 72 13.42 -9.58 -0.25
CA ASP A 72 12.74 -10.67 0.43
C ASP A 72 11.61 -10.22 1.36
N GLY A 73 11.20 -8.97 1.29
CA GLY A 73 10.07 -8.45 2.06
C GLY A 73 8.77 -8.56 1.31
N ALA A 74 7.67 -8.29 1.99
CA ALA A 74 6.38 -8.14 1.33
C ALA A 74 6.42 -6.92 0.40
N GLU A 75 6.02 -7.12 -0.85
CA GLU A 75 6.02 -6.06 -1.86
C GLU A 75 5.11 -4.91 -1.45
N LEU A 76 5.61 -3.69 -1.56
CA LEU A 76 4.81 -2.50 -1.39
C LEU A 76 3.99 -2.28 -2.68
N ASN A 77 2.67 -2.42 -2.58
CA ASN A 77 1.79 -2.35 -3.74
C ASN A 77 1.07 -1.02 -3.88
N GLY A 78 0.96 -0.29 -2.79
CA GLY A 78 0.26 0.98 -2.79
C GLY A 78 0.24 1.61 -1.41
N TYR A 79 -0.39 2.77 -1.33
CA TYR A 79 -0.49 3.48 -0.06
C TYR A 79 -1.73 4.35 -0.04
N TYR A 80 -2.15 4.70 1.18
CA TYR A 80 -3.15 5.75 1.44
C TYR A 80 -2.62 6.70 2.50
N VAL A 81 -3.03 7.94 2.41
CA VAL A 81 -2.88 8.92 3.50
C VAL A 81 -4.27 9.17 4.05
N TYR A 82 -4.47 8.89 5.32
CA TYR A 82 -5.77 8.95 5.97
C TYR A 82 -5.72 9.85 7.20
N ASP A 83 -6.64 10.80 7.27
CA ASP A 83 -6.79 11.68 8.43
C ASP A 83 -7.81 11.06 9.38
N ALA A 84 -7.34 10.64 10.56
CA ALA A 84 -8.16 9.99 11.57
C ALA A 84 -8.06 10.74 12.90
N PRO A 85 -9.11 10.68 13.74
CA PRO A 85 -9.08 11.31 15.05
C PRO A 85 -8.08 10.66 16.00
N ASP A 86 -7.83 9.35 15.85
CA ASP A 86 -6.92 8.59 16.71
C ASP A 86 -6.42 7.33 16.01
N LEU A 87 -5.51 6.61 16.67
CA LEU A 87 -4.92 5.39 16.12
C LEU A 87 -5.97 4.28 15.93
N ASP A 88 -6.92 4.15 16.85
CA ASP A 88 -7.94 3.11 16.76
C ASP A 88 -8.80 3.29 15.49
N ALA A 89 -9.16 4.53 15.16
CA ALA A 89 -9.87 4.84 13.92
C ALA A 89 -9.03 4.54 12.69
N ALA A 90 -7.72 4.81 12.74
CA ALA A 90 -6.79 4.49 11.65
C ALA A 90 -6.70 2.98 11.44
N ILE A 91 -6.60 2.19 12.51
CA ILE A 91 -6.57 0.73 12.46
C ILE A 91 -7.88 0.18 11.88
N ALA A 92 -9.02 0.72 12.31
CA ALA A 92 -10.32 0.32 11.77
C ALA A 92 -10.41 0.56 10.27
N PHE A 93 -9.90 1.70 9.80
CA PHE A 93 -9.83 1.99 8.36
C PHE A 93 -8.92 0.98 7.65
N ALA A 94 -7.70 0.75 8.17
CA ALA A 94 -6.75 -0.17 7.57
C ALA A 94 -7.31 -1.59 7.43
N SER A 95 -8.11 -2.04 8.40
CA SER A 95 -8.71 -3.36 8.37
C SER A 95 -9.74 -3.55 7.25
N ARG A 96 -10.25 -2.45 6.69
CA ARG A 96 -11.19 -2.50 5.56
C ARG A 96 -10.50 -2.62 4.21
N ILE A 97 -9.20 -2.39 4.15
CA ILE A 97 -8.44 -2.55 2.90
C ILE A 97 -8.38 -4.04 2.58
N PRO A 98 -8.85 -4.46 1.38
CA PRO A 98 -9.00 -5.90 1.07
C PRO A 98 -7.77 -6.75 1.29
N VAL A 99 -6.59 -6.23 1.01
CA VAL A 99 -5.32 -6.95 1.16
C VAL A 99 -5.12 -7.47 2.59
N ALA A 100 -5.62 -6.76 3.60
CA ALA A 100 -5.45 -7.16 5.00
C ALA A 100 -6.08 -8.52 5.32
N ARG A 101 -7.18 -8.88 4.63
CA ARG A 101 -7.86 -10.17 4.82
C ARG A 101 -7.45 -11.23 3.79
N MET A 102 -6.64 -10.86 2.80
CA MET A 102 -6.26 -11.74 1.70
C MET A 102 -4.87 -12.38 1.88
N GLY A 103 -4.29 -12.23 3.06
CA GLY A 103 -2.94 -12.74 3.33
C GLY A 103 -1.84 -11.70 3.22
N GLY A 104 -2.18 -10.48 2.86
CA GLY A 104 -1.24 -9.35 2.89
C GLY A 104 -1.30 -8.62 4.22
N THR A 105 -0.65 -7.46 4.26
CA THR A 105 -0.62 -6.61 5.45
C THR A 105 -0.81 -5.15 5.09
N VAL A 106 -1.28 -4.38 6.06
CA VAL A 106 -1.32 -2.91 5.97
C VAL A 106 -0.56 -2.36 7.17
N GLU A 107 0.52 -1.67 6.89
CA GLU A 107 1.33 -1.04 7.92
C GLU A 107 0.84 0.39 8.16
N VAL A 108 0.52 0.71 9.41
CA VAL A 108 -0.05 2.00 9.79
C VAL A 108 0.99 2.81 10.54
N ARG A 109 1.34 3.99 10.03
CA ARG A 109 2.29 4.88 10.71
C ARG A 109 1.77 6.31 10.68
N ALA A 110 1.83 6.96 11.84
CA ALA A 110 1.49 8.38 11.92
C ALA A 110 2.51 9.22 11.15
N LEU A 111 2.02 10.22 10.43
CA LEU A 111 2.89 11.21 9.81
C LEU A 111 3.33 12.20 10.89
N MET A 112 4.60 12.56 10.83
CA MET A 112 5.12 13.57 11.76
C MET A 112 4.53 14.94 11.40
N GLU A 113 3.94 15.59 12.39
CA GLU A 113 3.41 16.93 12.21
C GLU A 113 4.56 17.94 12.43
N ARG A 114 4.65 18.91 11.52
CA ARG A 114 5.70 19.93 11.56
C ARG A 114 5.12 21.31 11.43
#